data_93d2a1c9a93c90ffc26787eb6c688edd
#
_entry.id   93d2a1c9a93c90ffc26787eb6c688edd
#
_cell.length_a   1.000
_cell.length_b   1.000
_cell.length_c   1.000
_cell.angle_alpha   90.00
_cell.angle_beta   90.00
_cell.angle_gamma   90.00
#
_symmetry.space_group_name_H-M   'P 1'
#
loop_
_entity.id
_entity.type
_entity.pdbx_description
1 polymer ?
#
loop_
_entity_poly.entity_id
_entity_poly.type
_entity_poly.pdbx_seq_one_letter_code
_entity_poly.pdbx_strand_id
1 'polypeptide(L)'
;MKWRTLIAIVLSLILVQVLVQHVVLRWDMADEHRYRIASTTKQLIQSLDAPVQVTILLDGELNAGFQRLQRATIEITEELRVYAEHDFDVYVSAENVPQGIEPTVIHERTHKGQTAQTTVYPFALITYKGKTAVVELLCNMRGLSGEENLNHSIENLEYAFVEAIHLLTRDKVEKIAFLEGHGELVEKDV
;
A
#
# COMPACT_ATOMS: atom_id res chain seq x y z
N MET A 1 8.54 33.43 50.99
CA MET A 1 9.03 32.07 50.58
C MET A 1 8.12 31.36 49.60
N LYS A 2 6.79 31.51 49.68
CA LYS A 2 5.82 30.80 48.81
C LYS A 2 5.79 31.23 47.34
N TRP A 3 6.12 32.49 47.02
CA TRP A 3 6.12 32.99 45.63
C TRP A 3 7.27 32.39 44.79
N ARG A 4 8.45 32.27 45.35
CA ARG A 4 9.63 31.67 44.66
C ARG A 4 9.40 30.20 44.32
N THR A 5 8.69 29.46 45.16
CA THR A 5 8.32 28.06 44.91
C THR A 5 7.24 27.93 43.81
N LEU A 6 6.27 28.85 43.79
CA LEU A 6 5.26 28.93 42.75
C LEU A 6 5.88 29.19 41.34
N ILE A 7 6.79 30.17 41.28
CA ILE A 7 7.53 30.49 40.03
C ILE A 7 8.34 29.28 39.57
N ALA A 8 9.04 28.59 40.49
CA ALA A 8 9.83 27.40 40.12
C ALA A 8 8.97 26.26 39.57
N ILE A 9 7.76 26.04 40.13
CA ILE A 9 6.81 25.03 39.66
C ILE A 9 6.29 25.41 38.25
N VAL A 10 5.90 26.66 38.02
CA VAL A 10 5.44 27.12 36.70
C VAL A 10 6.55 26.99 35.64
N LEU A 11 7.78 27.33 36.00
CA LEU A 11 8.93 27.23 35.10
C LEU A 11 9.24 25.77 34.75
N SER A 12 9.14 24.85 35.72
CA SER A 12 9.34 23.42 35.50
C SER A 12 8.25 22.82 34.62
N LEU A 13 6.99 23.25 34.76
CA LEU A 13 5.88 22.81 33.88
C LEU A 13 6.09 23.30 32.44
N ILE A 14 6.51 24.54 32.26
CA ILE A 14 6.82 25.08 30.92
C ILE A 14 7.99 24.32 30.30
N LEU A 15 9.03 24.03 31.05
CA LEU A 15 10.19 23.26 30.59
C LEU A 15 9.79 21.84 30.14
N VAL A 16 8.95 21.15 30.94
CA VAL A 16 8.40 19.83 30.57
C VAL A 16 7.56 19.90 29.32
N GLN A 17 6.73 20.92 29.16
CA GLN A 17 5.89 21.09 27.98
C GLN A 17 6.73 21.34 26.71
N VAL A 18 7.79 22.13 26.79
CA VAL A 18 8.74 22.35 25.68
C VAL A 18 9.50 21.06 25.37
N LEU A 19 9.94 20.30 26.36
CA LEU A 19 10.59 19.02 26.16
C LEU A 19 9.67 18.00 25.50
N VAL A 20 8.39 17.94 25.90
CA VAL A 20 7.39 17.05 25.27
C VAL A 20 7.10 17.44 23.82
N GLN A 21 7.14 18.73 23.48
CA GLN A 21 6.98 19.17 22.09
C GLN A 21 8.18 18.85 21.19
N HIS A 22 9.39 18.83 21.74
CA HIS A 22 10.61 18.51 21.00
C HIS A 22 10.96 17.02 20.99
N VAL A 23 10.56 16.29 22.03
CA VAL A 23 10.66 14.83 22.06
C VAL A 23 9.31 14.29 21.61
N VAL A 24 9.15 14.09 20.32
CA VAL A 24 8.07 13.27 19.76
C VAL A 24 8.37 11.82 20.16
N LEU A 25 8.09 11.50 21.42
CA LEU A 25 7.95 10.12 21.88
C LEU A 25 6.67 9.59 21.22
N ARG A 26 6.82 9.11 20.02
CA ARG A 26 5.83 8.32 19.32
C ARG A 26 5.77 6.97 20.02
N TRP A 27 5.15 6.96 21.20
CA TRP A 27 4.73 5.73 21.83
C TRP A 27 3.57 5.21 20.98
N ASP A 28 3.93 4.32 20.08
CA ASP A 28 2.97 3.51 19.34
C ASP A 28 2.37 2.53 20.35
N MET A 29 1.30 2.99 21.06
CA MET A 29 0.56 2.18 22.03
C MET A 29 -0.40 1.21 21.33
N ALA A 30 -0.48 1.24 20.01
CA ALA A 30 -1.09 0.21 19.20
C ALA A 30 -0.06 -0.89 18.98
N ASP A 31 0.00 -1.86 19.87
CA ASP A 31 0.78 -3.10 19.73
C ASP A 31 0.12 -4.03 18.66
N GLU A 32 -0.51 -3.43 17.67
CA GLU A 32 -0.90 -4.06 16.42
C GLU A 32 0.23 -3.90 15.41
N HIS A 33 1.25 -4.73 15.56
CA HIS A 33 2.28 -4.92 14.53
C HIS A 33 1.69 -5.56 13.26
N ARG A 34 0.61 -4.98 12.74
CA ARG A 34 -0.05 -5.49 11.53
C ARG A 34 0.86 -5.37 10.30
N TYR A 35 1.79 -4.43 10.33
CA TYR A 35 2.70 -4.20 9.21
C TYR A 35 4.14 -3.97 9.71
N ARG A 36 4.78 -5.01 10.21
CA ARG A 36 6.25 -5.00 10.32
C ARG A 36 6.81 -5.30 8.95
N ILE A 37 7.18 -4.25 8.22
CA ILE A 37 7.90 -4.38 6.96
C ILE A 37 9.14 -5.24 7.17
N ALA A 38 9.32 -6.23 6.30
CA ALA A 38 10.44 -7.15 6.33
C ALA A 38 11.78 -6.39 6.17
N SER A 39 12.84 -6.90 6.78
CA SER A 39 14.17 -6.28 6.67
C SER A 39 14.68 -6.20 5.22
N THR A 40 14.33 -7.19 4.41
CA THR A 40 14.64 -7.21 2.96
C THR A 40 13.91 -6.11 2.21
N THR A 41 12.65 -5.85 2.56
CA THR A 41 11.86 -4.75 2.00
C THR A 41 12.48 -3.39 2.33
N LYS A 42 12.89 -3.19 3.59
CA LYS A 42 13.58 -1.95 4.01
C LYS A 42 14.85 -1.73 3.21
N GLN A 43 15.68 -2.76 3.05
CA GLN A 43 16.91 -2.69 2.26
C GLN A 43 16.64 -2.36 0.80
N LEU A 44 15.59 -2.95 0.20
CA LEU A 44 15.19 -2.63 -1.18
C LEU A 44 14.80 -1.16 -1.30
N ILE A 45 13.92 -0.66 -0.44
CA ILE A 45 13.47 0.74 -0.47
C ILE A 45 14.63 1.72 -0.26
N GLN A 46 15.53 1.44 0.69
CA GLN A 46 16.73 2.25 0.93
C GLN A 46 17.72 2.22 -0.24
N SER A 47 17.72 1.18 -1.05
CA SER A 47 18.60 1.06 -2.22
C SER A 47 18.10 1.82 -3.45
N LEU A 48 16.91 2.39 -3.41
CA LEU A 48 16.36 3.17 -4.52
C LEU A 48 17.09 4.51 -4.61
N ASP A 49 17.59 4.83 -5.81
CA ASP A 49 18.41 6.02 -6.11
C ASP A 49 17.66 7.11 -6.88
N ALA A 50 16.33 7.01 -6.97
CA ALA A 50 15.48 7.98 -7.66
C ALA A 50 14.09 8.06 -6.98
N PRO A 51 13.34 9.15 -7.21
CA PRO A 51 11.99 9.30 -6.69
C PRO A 51 11.05 8.17 -7.13
N VAL A 52 10.15 7.78 -6.22
CA VAL A 52 9.08 6.82 -6.47
C VAL A 52 7.74 7.54 -6.37
N GLN A 53 6.88 7.31 -7.33
CA GLN A 53 5.50 7.79 -7.28
C GLN A 53 4.55 6.59 -7.26
N VAL A 54 3.65 6.57 -6.28
CA VAL A 54 2.59 5.58 -6.16
C VAL A 54 1.25 6.26 -6.39
N THR A 55 0.44 5.72 -7.29
CA THR A 55 -0.95 6.18 -7.51
C THR A 55 -1.89 5.03 -7.23
N ILE A 56 -2.68 5.12 -6.18
CA ILE A 56 -3.69 4.14 -5.79
C ILE A 56 -4.96 4.46 -6.57
N LEU A 57 -5.39 3.55 -7.46
CA LEU A 57 -6.58 3.71 -8.30
C LEU A 57 -7.87 3.30 -7.58
N LEU A 58 -7.76 2.67 -6.42
CA LEU A 58 -8.90 2.27 -5.60
C LEU A 58 -9.47 3.49 -4.89
N ASP A 59 -10.35 4.22 -5.57
CA ASP A 59 -10.96 5.48 -5.12
C ASP A 59 -12.44 5.54 -5.51
N GLY A 60 -13.20 6.47 -4.91
CA GLY A 60 -14.62 6.72 -5.16
C GLY A 60 -15.55 6.12 -4.10
N GLU A 61 -16.76 5.72 -4.49
CA GLU A 61 -17.76 5.12 -3.60
C GLU A 61 -17.42 3.66 -3.31
N LEU A 62 -16.66 3.41 -2.25
CA LEU A 62 -16.21 2.10 -1.85
C LEU A 62 -17.09 1.52 -0.74
N ASN A 63 -17.40 0.22 -0.82
CA ASN A 63 -17.98 -0.51 0.30
C ASN A 63 -16.98 -0.72 1.44
N ALA A 64 -17.46 -1.18 2.60
CA ALA A 64 -16.65 -1.35 3.79
C ALA A 64 -15.41 -2.24 3.58
N GLY A 65 -15.52 -3.29 2.76
CA GLY A 65 -14.41 -4.18 2.43
C GLY A 65 -13.32 -3.47 1.62
N PHE A 66 -13.71 -2.80 0.53
CA PHE A 66 -12.77 -2.03 -0.30
C PHE A 66 -12.21 -0.79 0.41
N GLN A 67 -12.99 -0.16 1.32
CA GLN A 67 -12.44 0.89 2.18
C GLN A 67 -11.34 0.38 3.12
N ARG A 68 -11.46 -0.86 3.63
CA ARG A 68 -10.39 -1.49 4.42
C ARG A 68 -9.17 -1.76 3.56
N LEU A 69 -9.36 -2.29 2.35
CA LEU A 69 -8.26 -2.54 1.41
C LEU A 69 -7.55 -1.23 1.04
N GLN A 70 -8.29 -0.16 0.70
CA GLN A 70 -7.74 1.16 0.40
C GLN A 70 -6.90 1.71 1.57
N ARG A 71 -7.45 1.68 2.80
CA ARG A 71 -6.72 2.14 3.99
C ARG A 71 -5.45 1.33 4.22
N ALA A 72 -5.53 0.00 4.14
CA ALA A 72 -4.36 -0.86 4.29
C ALA A 72 -3.31 -0.58 3.21
N THR A 73 -3.73 -0.28 1.97
CA THR A 73 -2.83 0.11 0.89
C THR A 73 -2.14 1.45 1.17
N ILE A 74 -2.87 2.43 1.70
CA ILE A 74 -2.29 3.72 2.10
C ILE A 74 -1.30 3.49 3.27
N GLU A 75 -1.69 2.73 4.28
CA GLU A 75 -0.84 2.46 5.45
C GLU A 75 0.48 1.78 5.05
N ILE A 76 0.45 0.75 4.21
CA ILE A 76 1.67 0.07 3.75
C ILE A 76 2.55 1.00 2.90
N THR A 77 1.98 1.80 2.02
CA THR A 77 2.75 2.74 1.18
C THR A 77 3.38 3.87 2.00
N GLU A 78 2.69 4.37 3.02
CA GLU A 78 3.25 5.35 3.97
C GLU A 78 4.35 4.73 4.83
N GLU A 79 4.23 3.48 5.21
CA GLU A 79 5.30 2.77 5.94
C GLU A 79 6.52 2.55 5.04
N LEU A 80 6.36 2.20 3.76
CA LEU A 80 7.46 2.12 2.79
C LEU A 80 8.15 3.47 2.64
N ARG A 81 7.39 4.57 2.57
CA ARG A 81 7.90 5.93 2.46
C ARG A 81 8.85 6.31 3.60
N VAL A 82 8.60 5.82 4.82
CA VAL A 82 9.45 6.09 6.00
C VAL A 82 10.91 5.62 5.79
N TYR A 83 11.10 4.57 4.98
CA TYR A 83 12.43 3.99 4.72
C TYR A 83 13.06 4.50 3.42
N ALA A 84 12.35 5.30 2.63
CA ALA A 84 12.88 5.84 1.38
C ALA A 84 13.90 6.96 1.65
N GLU A 85 15.04 6.94 0.93
CA GLU A 85 16.06 8.00 0.99
C GLU A 85 15.76 9.15 0.01
N HIS A 86 14.89 8.91 -0.97
CA HIS A 86 14.43 9.87 -1.98
C HIS A 86 12.93 10.12 -1.85
N ASP A 87 12.41 11.10 -2.58
CA ASP A 87 10.99 11.42 -2.59
C ASP A 87 10.15 10.18 -2.91
N PHE A 88 9.17 9.92 -2.06
CA PHE A 88 8.23 8.82 -2.21
C PHE A 88 6.82 9.39 -2.06
N ASP A 89 6.19 9.67 -3.20
CA ASP A 89 4.90 10.34 -3.26
C ASP A 89 3.77 9.34 -3.41
N VAL A 90 2.71 9.50 -2.61
CA VAL A 90 1.52 8.64 -2.63
C VAL A 90 0.30 9.47 -2.96
N TYR A 91 -0.42 9.09 -4.00
CA TYR A 91 -1.67 9.72 -4.44
C TYR A 91 -2.79 8.69 -4.47
N VAL A 92 -4.01 9.13 -4.14
CA VAL A 92 -5.23 8.34 -4.30
C VAL A 92 -6.10 9.04 -5.34
N SER A 93 -6.24 8.44 -6.51
CA SER A 93 -7.07 8.99 -7.60
C SER A 93 -7.33 7.94 -8.67
N ALA A 94 -8.59 7.79 -9.08
CA ALA A 94 -9.00 6.97 -10.22
C ALA A 94 -9.28 7.79 -11.48
N GLU A 95 -8.84 9.05 -11.56
CA GLU A 95 -9.15 9.93 -12.70
C GLU A 95 -8.45 9.51 -14.00
N ASN A 96 -7.22 8.96 -13.90
CA ASN A 96 -6.40 8.62 -15.06
C ASN A 96 -6.01 7.13 -15.04
N VAL A 97 -6.99 6.25 -15.23
CA VAL A 97 -6.75 4.81 -15.30
C VAL A 97 -6.12 4.46 -16.67
N PRO A 98 -4.94 3.81 -16.69
CA PRO A 98 -4.31 3.38 -17.93
C PRO A 98 -5.18 2.42 -18.73
N GLN A 99 -5.03 2.45 -20.07
CA GLN A 99 -5.69 1.47 -20.94
C GLN A 99 -5.20 0.06 -20.63
N GLY A 100 -6.14 -0.90 -20.56
CA GLY A 100 -5.83 -2.30 -20.27
C GLY A 100 -6.04 -2.69 -18.80
N ILE A 101 -6.37 -1.75 -17.92
CA ILE A 101 -6.82 -2.06 -16.55
C ILE A 101 -8.33 -2.21 -16.56
N GLU A 102 -8.80 -3.43 -16.28
CA GLU A 102 -10.24 -3.72 -16.23
C GLU A 102 -10.80 -3.42 -14.81
N PRO A 103 -11.95 -2.74 -14.75
CA PRO A 103 -12.59 -2.46 -13.47
C PRO A 103 -13.24 -3.72 -12.87
N THR A 104 -13.36 -3.72 -11.55
CA THR A 104 -14.18 -4.69 -10.81
C THR A 104 -15.54 -4.08 -10.53
N VAL A 105 -16.61 -4.81 -10.83
CA VAL A 105 -17.99 -4.39 -10.56
C VAL A 105 -18.44 -4.99 -9.23
N ILE A 106 -18.79 -4.12 -8.29
CA ILE A 106 -19.34 -4.49 -6.99
C ILE A 106 -20.87 -4.43 -7.06
N HIS A 107 -21.51 -5.49 -6.63
CA HIS A 107 -22.97 -5.55 -6.50
C HIS A 107 -23.37 -5.45 -5.02
N GLU A 108 -24.03 -4.38 -4.63
CA GLU A 108 -24.53 -4.20 -3.28
C GLU A 108 -26.06 -4.15 -3.25
N ARG A 109 -26.68 -4.85 -2.29
CA ARG A 109 -28.08 -4.72 -2.01
C ARG A 109 -28.33 -3.52 -1.12
N THR A 110 -29.05 -2.53 -1.63
CA THR A 110 -29.53 -1.40 -0.83
C THR A 110 -30.62 -1.84 0.15
N HIS A 111 -30.83 -1.07 1.22
CA HIS A 111 -31.90 -1.32 2.19
C HIS A 111 -33.33 -1.40 1.58
N LYS A 112 -33.51 -0.89 0.34
CA LYS A 112 -34.76 -0.96 -0.40
C LYS A 112 -34.87 -2.20 -1.32
N GLY A 113 -33.93 -3.16 -1.24
CA GLY A 113 -33.91 -4.37 -2.05
C GLY A 113 -33.47 -4.16 -3.50
N GLN A 114 -33.03 -2.95 -3.87
CA GLN A 114 -32.44 -2.67 -5.17
C GLN A 114 -30.96 -3.02 -5.14
N THR A 115 -30.42 -3.52 -6.26
CA THR A 115 -28.98 -3.77 -6.41
C THR A 115 -28.34 -2.51 -6.96
N ALA A 116 -27.44 -1.90 -6.21
CA ALA A 116 -26.55 -0.87 -6.71
C ALA A 116 -25.29 -1.54 -7.30
N GLN A 117 -24.82 -1.02 -8.41
CA GLN A 117 -23.57 -1.44 -9.04
C GLN A 117 -22.57 -0.29 -8.93
N THR A 118 -21.42 -0.57 -8.35
CA THR A 118 -20.32 0.39 -8.27
C THR A 118 -19.09 -0.20 -8.97
N THR A 119 -18.46 0.61 -9.79
CA THR A 119 -17.23 0.24 -10.50
C THR A 119 -16.02 0.74 -9.73
N VAL A 120 -15.08 -0.14 -9.44
CA VAL A 120 -13.84 0.18 -8.71
C VAL A 120 -12.63 -0.37 -9.44
N TYR A 121 -11.47 0.24 -9.23
CA TYR A 121 -10.19 -0.20 -9.79
C TYR A 121 -9.26 -0.63 -8.64
N PRO A 122 -9.25 -1.91 -8.25
CA PRO A 122 -8.43 -2.40 -7.16
C PRO A 122 -6.97 -2.58 -7.58
N PHE A 123 -6.35 -1.50 -8.04
CA PHE A 123 -4.99 -1.46 -8.55
C PHE A 123 -4.23 -0.26 -7.99
N ALA A 124 -2.91 -0.36 -8.00
CA ALA A 124 -2.02 0.78 -7.82
C ALA A 124 -0.98 0.82 -8.94
N LEU A 125 -0.51 2.02 -9.26
CA LEU A 125 0.56 2.26 -10.22
C LEU A 125 1.80 2.70 -9.45
N ILE A 126 2.94 2.10 -9.74
CA ILE A 126 4.23 2.51 -9.20
C ILE A 126 5.08 3.01 -10.36
N THR A 127 5.52 4.25 -10.28
CA THR A 127 6.43 4.84 -11.27
C THR A 127 7.80 5.07 -10.65
N TYR A 128 8.83 4.56 -11.31
CA TYR A 128 10.22 4.67 -10.90
C TYR A 128 11.12 4.80 -12.14
N LYS A 129 11.97 5.81 -12.20
CA LYS A 129 12.88 6.07 -13.35
C LYS A 129 12.16 6.07 -14.72
N GLY A 130 10.94 6.58 -14.78
CA GLY A 130 10.15 6.63 -16.01
C GLY A 130 9.53 5.31 -16.45
N LYS A 131 9.73 4.22 -15.70
CA LYS A 131 9.02 2.93 -15.88
C LYS A 131 7.83 2.89 -14.95
N THR A 132 6.72 2.29 -15.37
CA THR A 132 5.52 2.11 -14.54
C THR A 132 5.18 0.63 -14.43
N ALA A 133 4.93 0.17 -13.21
CA ALA A 133 4.37 -1.15 -12.93
C ALA A 133 2.95 -1.02 -12.37
N VAL A 134 2.11 -2.00 -12.70
CA VAL A 134 0.75 -2.12 -12.17
C VAL A 134 0.79 -3.14 -11.04
N VAL A 135 0.23 -2.76 -9.89
CA VAL A 135 0.07 -3.63 -8.72
C VAL A 135 -1.41 -3.99 -8.60
N GLU A 136 -1.73 -5.26 -8.62
CA GLU A 136 -3.07 -5.75 -8.34
C GLU A 136 -3.26 -5.82 -6.81
N LEU A 137 -4.23 -5.06 -6.29
CA LEU A 137 -4.50 -4.98 -4.86
C LEU A 137 -5.44 -6.08 -4.39
N LEU A 138 -6.25 -6.65 -5.30
CA LEU A 138 -7.23 -7.68 -4.99
C LEU A 138 -6.76 -9.05 -5.49
N CYS A 139 -6.34 -9.90 -4.57
CA CYS A 139 -6.08 -11.31 -4.88
C CYS A 139 -7.41 -12.06 -4.99
N ASN A 140 -7.72 -12.57 -6.18
CA ASN A 140 -8.97 -13.29 -6.42
C ASN A 140 -8.71 -14.81 -6.43
N MET A 141 -8.62 -15.42 -5.25
CA MET A 141 -8.38 -16.86 -5.12
C MET A 141 -9.68 -17.65 -5.23
N ARG A 142 -9.68 -18.67 -6.11
CA ARG A 142 -10.83 -19.56 -6.28
C ARG A 142 -11.09 -20.35 -5.01
N GLY A 143 -12.35 -20.39 -4.59
CA GLY A 143 -12.80 -21.17 -3.42
C GLY A 143 -12.84 -20.37 -2.11
N LEU A 144 -12.32 -19.15 -2.07
CA LEU A 144 -12.48 -18.24 -0.94
C LEU A 144 -13.72 -17.37 -1.12
N SER A 145 -14.33 -16.99 0.00
CA SER A 145 -15.39 -15.97 0.03
C SER A 145 -14.81 -14.58 -0.31
N GLY A 146 -15.67 -13.62 -0.63
CA GLY A 146 -15.22 -12.25 -0.89
C GLY A 146 -14.50 -11.60 0.30
N GLU A 147 -14.94 -11.90 1.52
CA GLU A 147 -14.30 -11.42 2.77
C GLU A 147 -12.91 -12.04 2.98
N GLU A 148 -12.79 -13.36 2.76
CA GLU A 148 -11.50 -14.05 2.84
C GLU A 148 -10.52 -13.56 1.79
N ASN A 149 -10.98 -13.34 0.55
CA ASN A 149 -10.16 -12.75 -0.51
C ASN A 149 -9.67 -11.34 -0.15
N LEU A 150 -10.52 -10.50 0.44
CA LEU A 150 -10.13 -9.17 0.91
C LEU A 150 -9.07 -9.24 2.03
N ASN A 151 -9.26 -10.13 3.01
CA ASN A 151 -8.29 -10.30 4.09
C ASN A 151 -6.94 -10.80 3.56
N HIS A 152 -6.97 -11.81 2.68
CA HIS A 152 -5.77 -12.31 2.03
C HIS A 152 -5.07 -11.24 1.18
N SER A 153 -5.86 -10.42 0.47
CA SER A 153 -5.32 -9.29 -0.30
C SER A 153 -4.58 -8.30 0.59
N ILE A 154 -5.17 -7.94 1.73
CA ILE A 154 -4.55 -7.03 2.71
C ILE A 154 -3.23 -7.60 3.25
N GLU A 155 -3.20 -8.89 3.59
CA GLU A 155 -1.99 -9.58 4.08
C GLU A 155 -0.88 -9.63 3.04
N ASN A 156 -1.24 -9.64 1.75
CA ASN A 156 -0.29 -9.79 0.64
C ASN A 156 0.22 -8.44 0.06
N LEU A 157 -0.27 -7.29 0.56
CA LEU A 157 0.07 -5.98 0.00
C LEU A 157 1.58 -5.70 0.00
N GLU A 158 2.29 -5.98 1.10
CA GLU A 158 3.74 -5.76 1.16
C GLU A 158 4.45 -6.50 0.04
N TYR A 159 4.12 -7.77 -0.16
CA TYR A 159 4.72 -8.59 -1.21
C TYR A 159 4.44 -8.01 -2.60
N ALA A 160 3.18 -7.65 -2.88
CA ALA A 160 2.79 -7.10 -4.17
C ALA A 160 3.53 -5.79 -4.52
N PHE A 161 3.66 -4.89 -3.55
CA PHE A 161 4.42 -3.64 -3.75
C PHE A 161 5.92 -3.90 -3.92
N VAL A 162 6.49 -4.76 -3.10
CA VAL A 162 7.93 -5.11 -3.15
C VAL A 162 8.28 -5.78 -4.48
N GLU A 163 7.45 -6.71 -4.95
CA GLU A 163 7.64 -7.37 -6.24
C GLU A 163 7.63 -6.36 -7.39
N ALA A 164 6.63 -5.47 -7.42
CA ALA A 164 6.53 -4.45 -8.45
C ALA A 164 7.73 -3.48 -8.43
N ILE A 165 8.16 -3.01 -7.26
CA ILE A 165 9.34 -2.17 -7.11
C ILE A 165 10.59 -2.92 -7.56
N HIS A 166 10.75 -4.17 -7.14
CA HIS A 166 11.88 -4.99 -7.54
C HIS A 166 11.95 -5.19 -9.07
N LEU A 167 10.81 -5.42 -9.72
CA LEU A 167 10.75 -5.51 -11.18
C LEU A 167 11.17 -4.19 -11.86
N LEU A 168 10.79 -3.04 -11.30
CA LEU A 168 11.18 -1.73 -11.83
C LEU A 168 12.69 -1.44 -11.67
N THR A 169 13.35 -2.02 -10.66
CA THR A 169 14.80 -1.86 -10.43
C THR A 169 15.66 -2.74 -11.33
N ARG A 170 15.08 -3.78 -11.96
CA ARG A 170 15.81 -4.66 -12.86
C ARG A 170 16.06 -4.02 -14.22
N ASP A 171 17.30 -4.07 -14.66
CA ASP A 171 17.69 -3.62 -16.01
C ASP A 171 17.56 -4.73 -17.06
N LYS A 172 17.46 -5.98 -16.63
CA LYS A 172 17.38 -7.14 -17.54
C LYS A 172 15.98 -7.74 -17.54
N VAL A 173 15.39 -7.82 -18.73
CA VAL A 173 14.21 -8.65 -18.99
C VAL A 173 14.64 -10.11 -18.99
N GLU A 174 14.12 -10.91 -18.07
CA GLU A 174 14.34 -12.35 -18.08
C GLU A 174 13.64 -12.95 -19.30
N LYS A 175 14.35 -13.80 -20.04
CA LYS A 175 13.80 -14.49 -21.19
C LYS A 175 13.34 -15.88 -20.73
N ILE A 176 12.08 -16.19 -20.93
CA ILE A 176 11.54 -17.53 -20.75
C ILE A 176 11.59 -18.23 -22.12
N ALA A 177 12.19 -19.41 -22.16
CA ALA A 177 12.22 -20.25 -23.35
C ALA A 177 11.32 -21.46 -23.13
N PHE A 178 10.41 -21.69 -24.06
CA PHE A 178 9.60 -22.90 -24.08
C PHE A 178 10.32 -23.95 -24.92
N LEU A 179 10.48 -25.16 -24.37
CA LEU A 179 10.99 -26.33 -25.07
C LEU A 179 9.78 -27.05 -25.69
N GLU A 180 9.74 -27.13 -27.02
CA GLU A 180 8.72 -27.87 -27.75
C GLU A 180 9.26 -29.24 -28.20
N GLY A 181 8.40 -30.26 -28.25
CA GLY A 181 8.72 -31.52 -28.93
C GLY A 181 8.62 -32.79 -28.09
N HIS A 182 8.23 -32.71 -26.79
CA HIS A 182 8.15 -33.87 -25.89
C HIS A 182 6.74 -34.11 -25.33
N GLY A 183 5.69 -33.55 -25.93
CA GLY A 183 4.29 -33.68 -25.45
C GLY A 183 3.95 -32.69 -24.35
N GLU A 184 4.71 -31.60 -24.22
CA GLU A 184 4.47 -30.50 -23.30
C GLU A 184 3.43 -29.53 -23.87
N LEU A 185 2.89 -28.68 -22.97
CA LEU A 185 1.95 -27.62 -23.35
C LEU A 185 2.66 -26.62 -24.31
N VAL A 186 2.03 -26.33 -25.43
CA VAL A 186 2.54 -25.30 -26.37
C VAL A 186 2.09 -23.91 -25.90
N GLU A 187 2.81 -22.86 -26.35
CA GLU A 187 2.59 -21.45 -25.97
C GLU A 187 1.11 -21.00 -26.03
N LYS A 188 0.31 -21.57 -26.94
CA LYS A 188 -1.14 -21.28 -27.08
C LYS A 188 -2.04 -22.05 -26.10
N ASP A 189 -1.48 -22.95 -25.29
CA ASP A 189 -2.22 -23.76 -24.29
C ASP A 189 -1.98 -23.23 -22.86
N VAL A 190 -1.20 -22.15 -22.70
CA VAL A 190 -0.92 -21.41 -21.49
C VAL A 190 -1.58 -20.03 -21.60
#